data_be5af099ae57d9e788d287b378f79dad
#
_entry.id   be5af099ae57d9e788d287b378f79dad
#
_cell.length_a   1.000
_cell.length_b   1.000
_cell.length_c   1.000
_cell.angle_alpha   90.00
_cell.angle_beta   90.00
_cell.angle_gamma   90.00
#
_symmetry.space_group_name_H-M   'P 1'
#
loop_
_entity.id
_entity.type
_entity.pdbx_description
1 polymer ?
#
loop_
_entity_poly.entity_id
_entity_poly.type
_entity_poly.pdbx_seq_one_letter_code
_entity_poly.pdbx_strand_id
1 'polypeptide(L)'
;MSDILQDWAQRIKSATSSKTPLRFRSGGTKDFYSQSLEGEVFDTRAYAGILSYEPSELVVTVCAGTPLKELETALAKKGQCLAFEPPHFGEGATVGGMVAAGLSGPSRANVGNVRDFVLGAKMINGKGEQLTFGGQVMKNVAGYDISRLLAGSMGQLGLITELSLKVLPIAPGEATLQCAGLSQAQALTCLHQWGGQPLPLNASAWVYDFTAAPAQNYLFLRLRGAVAAVEAGVQRISKEVQALGARVVQMDNKQAAQDWHVGNEHQLPFFTQAPSEEDCLWRFSAPQTTPELKLPYAQYIEWHGGQRWLWAPSSQAANLREVASKAGGHITLFKTSTVHGDEDKRVGVFTLLNSVHERIQNQLKQQFDPSGIFNPHRTALK
;
A
#
# COMPACT_ATOMS: atom_id res chain seq x y z
N MET A 1 -7.29 -24.10 17.55
CA MET A 1 -7.17 -23.42 16.24
C MET A 1 -8.01 -24.08 15.13
N SER A 2 -8.05 -25.43 15.01
CA SER A 2 -8.91 -26.12 14.04
C SER A 2 -10.40 -25.77 14.19
N ASP A 3 -10.86 -25.65 15.42
CA ASP A 3 -12.29 -25.43 15.75
C ASP A 3 -12.79 -24.05 15.27
N ILE A 4 -11.96 -23.00 15.38
CA ILE A 4 -12.31 -21.66 14.87
C ILE A 4 -12.52 -21.69 13.36
N LEU A 5 -11.63 -22.35 12.61
CA LEU A 5 -11.71 -22.41 11.16
C LEU A 5 -12.92 -23.24 10.69
N GLN A 6 -13.30 -24.27 11.43
CA GLN A 6 -14.50 -25.05 11.18
C GLN A 6 -15.78 -24.23 11.45
N ASP A 7 -15.81 -23.51 12.57
CA ASP A 7 -16.91 -22.59 12.89
C ASP A 7 -17.07 -21.51 11.81
N TRP A 8 -15.96 -20.89 11.40
CA TRP A 8 -15.96 -19.89 10.32
C TRP A 8 -16.47 -20.45 9.00
N ALA A 9 -16.02 -21.67 8.64
CA ALA A 9 -16.49 -22.34 7.43
C ALA A 9 -18.00 -22.62 7.49
N GLN A 10 -18.52 -23.07 8.64
CA GLN A 10 -19.95 -23.32 8.85
C GLN A 10 -20.76 -22.03 8.80
N ARG A 11 -20.28 -20.95 9.43
CA ARG A 11 -20.91 -19.63 9.39
C ARG A 11 -20.99 -19.08 7.95
N ILE A 12 -19.93 -19.26 7.15
CA ILE A 12 -19.93 -18.89 5.73
C ILE A 12 -20.95 -19.72 4.95
N LYS A 13 -21.04 -21.04 5.16
CA LYS A 13 -22.05 -21.91 4.52
C LYS A 13 -23.48 -21.45 4.84
N SER A 14 -23.74 -21.12 6.09
CA SER A 14 -25.04 -20.60 6.52
C SER A 14 -25.35 -19.26 5.83
N ALA A 15 -24.43 -18.32 5.82
CA ALA A 15 -24.57 -17.03 5.14
C ALA A 15 -24.79 -17.19 3.62
N THR A 16 -24.09 -18.13 2.99
CA THR A 16 -24.27 -18.47 1.57
C THR A 16 -25.68 -18.99 1.31
N SER A 17 -26.19 -19.89 2.15
CA SER A 17 -27.55 -20.46 2.02
C SER A 17 -28.64 -19.41 2.20
N SER A 18 -28.47 -18.48 3.15
CA SER A 18 -29.40 -17.36 3.40
C SER A 18 -29.15 -16.15 2.51
N LYS A 19 -28.09 -16.15 1.68
CA LYS A 19 -27.62 -15.00 0.90
C LYS A 19 -27.36 -13.74 1.75
N THR A 20 -26.89 -13.93 2.99
CA THR A 20 -26.58 -12.85 3.91
C THR A 20 -25.19 -12.30 3.59
N PRO A 21 -25.06 -11.01 3.24
CA PRO A 21 -23.75 -10.41 2.98
C PRO A 21 -22.86 -10.40 4.23
N LEU A 22 -21.59 -10.75 4.07
CA LEU A 22 -20.60 -10.74 5.14
C LEU A 22 -19.54 -9.66 4.86
N ARG A 23 -19.22 -8.90 5.91
CA ARG A 23 -18.12 -7.94 5.90
C ARG A 23 -16.97 -8.46 6.75
N PHE A 24 -15.94 -9.01 6.13
CA PHE A 24 -14.72 -9.42 6.82
C PHE A 24 -14.02 -8.18 7.40
N ARG A 25 -13.85 -8.16 8.70
CA ARG A 25 -13.27 -7.06 9.42
C ARG A 25 -12.39 -7.56 10.55
N SER A 26 -11.15 -7.10 10.59
CA SER A 26 -10.25 -7.27 11.73
C SER A 26 -10.11 -5.93 12.48
N GLY A 27 -9.01 -5.22 12.35
CA GLY A 27 -8.82 -3.93 13.02
C GLY A 27 -9.60 -2.74 12.43
N GLY A 28 -10.08 -2.85 11.20
CA GLY A 28 -10.86 -1.79 10.53
C GLY A 28 -10.07 -0.52 10.18
N THR A 29 -8.73 -0.52 10.35
CA THR A 29 -7.90 0.67 10.14
C THR A 29 -7.88 1.18 8.70
N LYS A 30 -8.41 0.41 7.76
CA LYS A 30 -8.50 0.74 6.34
C LYS A 30 -9.96 0.73 5.83
N ASP A 31 -10.94 0.85 6.74
CA ASP A 31 -12.36 0.91 6.36
C ASP A 31 -12.67 2.14 5.51
N PHE A 32 -11.96 3.25 5.72
CA PHE A 32 -12.10 4.46 4.91
C PHE A 32 -11.77 4.23 3.41
N TYR A 33 -10.85 3.30 3.12
CA TYR A 33 -10.38 2.98 1.77
C TYR A 33 -11.27 1.91 1.12
N SER A 34 -12.50 2.29 0.79
CA SER A 34 -13.47 1.38 0.13
C SER A 34 -14.63 2.14 -0.46
N GLN A 35 -15.27 1.56 -1.48
CA GLN A 35 -16.51 2.09 -2.06
C GLN A 35 -17.66 1.95 -1.07
N SER A 36 -17.85 0.77 -0.49
CA SER A 36 -18.93 0.49 0.45
C SER A 36 -18.48 -0.43 1.58
N LEU A 37 -19.19 -0.39 2.70
CA LEU A 37 -19.01 -1.21 3.91
C LEU A 37 -20.30 -1.98 4.23
N GLU A 38 -20.75 -2.82 3.30
CA GLU A 38 -21.99 -3.58 3.43
C GLU A 38 -21.76 -4.98 4.03
N GLY A 39 -22.80 -5.51 4.69
CA GLY A 39 -22.86 -6.86 5.25
C GLY A 39 -22.64 -6.91 6.77
N GLU A 40 -23.01 -8.07 7.34
CA GLU A 40 -22.76 -8.38 8.73
C GLU A 40 -21.26 -8.43 9.02
N VAL A 41 -20.82 -7.82 10.13
CA VAL A 41 -19.43 -7.87 10.54
C VAL A 41 -19.02 -9.30 10.90
N PHE A 42 -18.04 -9.79 10.15
CA PHE A 42 -17.37 -11.04 10.44
C PHE A 42 -15.99 -10.73 11.03
N ASP A 43 -15.89 -10.75 12.36
CA ASP A 43 -14.65 -10.46 13.06
C ASP A 43 -13.63 -11.59 12.86
N THR A 44 -12.43 -11.22 12.37
CA THR A 44 -11.37 -12.19 12.03
C THR A 44 -10.20 -12.18 13.01
N ARG A 45 -10.27 -11.39 14.09
CA ARG A 45 -9.16 -11.20 15.05
C ARG A 45 -8.87 -12.43 15.89
N ALA A 46 -9.85 -13.30 16.10
CA ALA A 46 -9.71 -14.47 16.96
C ALA A 46 -8.68 -15.50 16.46
N TYR A 47 -8.34 -15.50 15.15
CA TYR A 47 -7.34 -16.39 14.59
C TYR A 47 -6.02 -15.64 14.38
N ALA A 48 -5.20 -15.59 15.44
CA ALA A 48 -3.96 -14.81 15.52
C ALA A 48 -2.79 -15.64 16.04
N GLY A 49 -1.58 -15.22 15.72
CA GLY A 49 -0.31 -15.81 16.14
C GLY A 49 0.62 -16.13 14.97
N ILE A 50 1.92 -16.24 15.26
CA ILE A 50 2.94 -16.70 14.33
C ILE A 50 2.98 -18.22 14.38
N LEU A 51 2.73 -18.88 13.25
CA LEU A 51 2.68 -20.36 13.13
C LEU A 51 4.06 -20.97 12.92
N SER A 52 4.88 -20.32 12.09
CA SER A 52 6.26 -20.74 11.81
C SER A 52 7.08 -19.51 11.42
N TYR A 53 8.33 -19.48 11.86
CA TYR A 53 9.26 -18.44 11.45
C TYR A 53 10.66 -19.02 11.31
N GLU A 54 11.15 -19.05 10.08
CA GLU A 54 12.48 -19.56 9.72
C GLU A 54 13.34 -18.37 9.23
N PRO A 55 14.08 -17.70 10.13
CA PRO A 55 14.87 -16.52 9.77
C PRO A 55 15.93 -16.79 8.70
N SER A 56 16.54 -17.98 8.69
CA SER A 56 17.53 -18.39 7.69
C SER A 56 16.95 -18.50 6.28
N GLU A 57 15.67 -18.88 6.18
CA GLU A 57 14.93 -19.01 4.92
C GLU A 57 14.20 -17.73 4.52
N LEU A 58 14.25 -16.70 5.36
CA LEU A 58 13.56 -15.42 5.15
C LEU A 58 12.04 -15.56 4.94
N VAL A 59 11.42 -16.49 5.67
CA VAL A 59 9.98 -16.79 5.57
C VAL A 59 9.34 -16.84 6.95
N VAL A 60 8.16 -16.21 7.05
CA VAL A 60 7.28 -16.32 8.21
C VAL A 60 5.89 -16.75 7.77
N THR A 61 5.27 -17.69 8.48
CA THR A 61 3.86 -18.07 8.31
C THR A 61 3.08 -17.62 9.53
N VAL A 62 1.98 -16.90 9.29
CA VAL A 62 1.26 -16.18 10.33
C VAL A 62 -0.25 -16.25 10.08
N CYS A 63 -1.04 -16.32 11.16
CA CYS A 63 -2.50 -16.19 11.11
C CYS A 63 -2.92 -14.78 10.68
N ALA A 64 -3.96 -14.66 9.87
CA ALA A 64 -4.38 -13.38 9.30
C ALA A 64 -4.86 -12.34 10.34
N GLY A 65 -5.38 -12.79 11.49
CA GLY A 65 -5.81 -11.92 12.59
C GLY A 65 -4.67 -11.37 13.44
N THR A 66 -3.42 -11.79 13.22
CA THR A 66 -2.26 -11.33 13.99
C THR A 66 -2.07 -9.82 13.85
N PRO A 67 -1.90 -9.09 14.97
CA PRO A 67 -1.55 -7.67 14.91
C PRO A 67 -0.26 -7.45 14.09
N LEU A 68 -0.30 -6.50 13.16
CA LEU A 68 0.85 -6.23 12.29
C LEU A 68 2.08 -5.82 13.10
N LYS A 69 1.91 -5.01 14.13
CA LYS A 69 2.96 -4.60 15.08
C LYS A 69 3.62 -5.77 15.80
N GLU A 70 2.85 -6.83 16.12
CA GLU A 70 3.39 -8.05 16.74
C GLU A 70 4.34 -8.77 15.78
N LEU A 71 3.91 -8.95 14.53
CA LEU A 71 4.75 -9.54 13.49
C LEU A 71 6.03 -8.73 13.29
N GLU A 72 5.93 -7.42 13.08
CA GLU A 72 7.10 -6.55 12.89
C GLU A 72 8.06 -6.58 14.07
N THR A 73 7.53 -6.63 15.30
CA THR A 73 8.35 -6.77 16.51
C THR A 73 9.11 -8.10 16.55
N ALA A 74 8.46 -9.19 16.13
CA ALA A 74 9.10 -10.49 16.06
C ALA A 74 10.21 -10.55 14.99
N LEU A 75 9.96 -9.94 13.82
CA LEU A 75 10.95 -9.83 12.74
C LEU A 75 12.16 -8.97 13.16
N ALA A 76 11.92 -7.82 13.76
CA ALA A 76 12.97 -6.89 14.20
C ALA A 76 13.94 -7.54 15.21
N LYS A 77 13.45 -8.41 16.12
CA LYS A 77 14.30 -9.19 17.04
C LYS A 77 15.30 -10.10 16.33
N LYS A 78 15.05 -10.41 15.05
CA LYS A 78 15.93 -11.22 14.20
C LYS A 78 16.65 -10.39 13.14
N GLY A 79 16.62 -9.06 13.24
CA GLY A 79 17.22 -8.16 12.27
C GLY A 79 16.55 -8.19 10.90
N GLN A 80 15.25 -8.52 10.85
CA GLN A 80 14.47 -8.61 9.62
C GLN A 80 13.26 -7.68 9.64
N CYS A 81 12.68 -7.43 8.47
CA CYS A 81 11.54 -6.52 8.31
C CYS A 81 10.63 -6.92 7.15
N LEU A 82 9.43 -6.34 7.12
CA LEU A 82 8.57 -6.27 5.94
C LEU A 82 9.07 -5.11 5.08
N ALA A 83 9.92 -5.40 4.11
CA ALA A 83 10.66 -4.39 3.34
C ALA A 83 9.76 -3.45 2.52
N PHE A 84 8.52 -3.87 2.19
CA PHE A 84 7.53 -3.03 1.50
C PHE A 84 6.85 -2.01 2.40
N GLU A 85 7.18 -1.97 3.70
CA GLU A 85 6.76 -0.96 4.69
C GLU A 85 5.24 -0.71 4.68
N PRO A 86 4.42 -1.68 5.07
CA PRO A 86 2.97 -1.52 5.00
C PRO A 86 2.48 -0.44 5.97
N PRO A 87 1.60 0.50 5.55
CA PRO A 87 0.99 1.45 6.46
C PRO A 87 0.00 0.76 7.40
N HIS A 88 0.01 1.15 8.67
CA HIS A 88 -0.93 0.65 9.68
C HIS A 88 -2.25 1.41 9.66
N PHE A 89 -2.20 2.74 9.60
CA PHE A 89 -3.33 3.65 9.76
C PHE A 89 -4.13 3.40 11.06
N GLY A 90 -3.42 2.97 12.10
CA GLY A 90 -3.95 2.74 13.43
C GLY A 90 -3.48 1.44 14.09
N GLU A 91 -3.63 1.37 15.42
CA GLU A 91 -3.09 0.28 16.24
C GLU A 91 -3.72 -1.10 15.96
N GLY A 92 -4.94 -1.13 15.45
CA GLY A 92 -5.67 -2.37 15.15
C GLY A 92 -5.27 -3.05 13.84
N ALA A 93 -4.25 -2.59 13.12
CA ALA A 93 -3.82 -3.19 11.86
C ALA A 93 -3.43 -4.66 12.04
N THR A 94 -3.91 -5.54 11.13
CA THR A 94 -3.59 -6.97 11.12
C THR A 94 -2.92 -7.40 9.83
N VAL A 95 -2.23 -8.54 9.87
CA VAL A 95 -1.51 -9.08 8.71
C VAL A 95 -2.48 -9.40 7.57
N GLY A 96 -3.62 -10.01 7.84
CA GLY A 96 -4.65 -10.28 6.82
C GLY A 96 -5.25 -9.00 6.22
N GLY A 97 -5.53 -8.00 7.07
CA GLY A 97 -6.00 -6.69 6.62
C GLY A 97 -4.97 -5.93 5.78
N MET A 98 -3.70 -6.03 6.12
CA MET A 98 -2.57 -5.49 5.35
C MET A 98 -2.51 -6.08 3.95
N VAL A 99 -2.54 -7.41 3.82
CA VAL A 99 -2.52 -8.08 2.51
C VAL A 99 -3.80 -7.80 1.74
N ALA A 100 -4.97 -7.90 2.38
CA ALA A 100 -6.25 -7.63 1.71
C ALA A 100 -6.36 -6.21 1.15
N ALA A 101 -5.82 -5.20 1.85
CA ALA A 101 -5.79 -3.82 1.37
C ALA A 101 -4.75 -3.58 0.27
N GLY A 102 -3.65 -4.33 0.26
CA GLY A 102 -2.63 -4.27 -0.78
C GLY A 102 -1.81 -2.97 -0.81
N LEU A 103 -1.80 -2.21 0.29
CA LEU A 103 -1.06 -0.96 0.40
C LEU A 103 0.40 -1.22 0.79
N SER A 104 1.30 -0.43 0.25
CA SER A 104 2.75 -0.47 0.51
C SER A 104 3.28 0.94 0.71
N GLY A 105 4.33 1.05 1.50
CA GLY A 105 4.94 2.31 1.89
C GLY A 105 6.03 2.81 0.92
N PRO A 106 6.90 3.72 1.40
CA PRO A 106 7.83 4.49 0.58
C PRO A 106 8.83 3.65 -0.24
N SER A 107 9.28 2.51 0.29
CA SER A 107 10.28 1.65 -0.37
C SER A 107 9.72 0.82 -1.54
N ARG A 108 8.40 0.83 -1.76
CA ARG A 108 7.75 -0.02 -2.78
C ARG A 108 8.38 0.07 -4.16
N ALA A 109 8.81 1.26 -4.58
CA ALA A 109 9.40 1.48 -5.89
C ALA A 109 10.70 0.69 -6.11
N ASN A 110 11.42 0.40 -5.02
CA ASN A 110 12.69 -0.32 -5.02
C ASN A 110 12.52 -1.81 -4.74
N VAL A 111 11.72 -2.17 -3.73
CA VAL A 111 11.64 -3.56 -3.22
C VAL A 111 10.47 -4.37 -3.77
N GLY A 112 9.49 -3.71 -4.40
CA GLY A 112 8.22 -4.31 -4.78
C GLY A 112 7.10 -4.03 -3.77
N ASN A 113 5.90 -4.50 -4.06
CA ASN A 113 4.72 -4.29 -3.22
C ASN A 113 4.36 -5.54 -2.40
N VAL A 114 3.36 -5.44 -1.53
CA VAL A 114 2.95 -6.54 -0.65
C VAL A 114 2.73 -7.86 -1.40
N ARG A 115 2.14 -7.86 -2.60
CA ARG A 115 1.89 -9.08 -3.37
C ARG A 115 3.17 -9.82 -3.77
N ASP A 116 4.30 -9.10 -3.90
CA ASP A 116 5.60 -9.68 -4.27
C ASP A 116 6.26 -10.40 -3.09
N PHE A 117 5.71 -10.20 -1.89
CA PHE A 117 6.14 -10.82 -0.64
C PHE A 117 5.21 -11.94 -0.17
N VAL A 118 4.03 -12.13 -0.78
CA VAL A 118 3.12 -13.24 -0.47
C VAL A 118 3.59 -14.49 -1.20
N LEU A 119 4.10 -15.48 -0.47
CA LEU A 119 4.56 -16.77 -0.98
C LEU A 119 3.45 -17.81 -0.99
N GLY A 120 2.58 -17.76 0.00
CA GLY A 120 1.45 -18.68 0.13
C GLY A 120 0.34 -18.08 0.98
N ALA A 121 -0.86 -18.64 0.81
CA ALA A 121 -2.03 -18.24 1.56
C ALA A 121 -2.98 -19.43 1.79
N LYS A 122 -3.63 -19.44 2.96
CA LYS A 122 -4.84 -20.24 3.19
C LYS A 122 -6.03 -19.32 3.30
N MET A 123 -7.16 -19.77 2.81
CA MET A 123 -8.40 -19.00 2.82
C MET A 123 -9.63 -19.91 2.91
N ILE A 124 -10.77 -19.34 3.30
CA ILE A 124 -12.07 -19.97 3.20
C ILE A 124 -12.86 -19.26 2.08
N ASN A 125 -13.34 -20.02 1.10
CA ASN A 125 -14.13 -19.51 -0.02
C ASN A 125 -15.63 -19.39 0.32
N GLY A 126 -16.45 -18.90 -0.62
CA GLY A 126 -17.90 -18.74 -0.46
C GLY A 126 -18.68 -20.05 -0.33
N LYS A 127 -18.05 -21.20 -0.56
CA LYS A 127 -18.63 -22.53 -0.32
C LYS A 127 -18.28 -23.07 1.08
N GLY A 128 -17.51 -22.31 1.88
CA GLY A 128 -16.97 -22.77 3.16
C GLY A 128 -15.89 -23.82 3.02
N GLU A 129 -15.22 -23.89 1.88
CA GLU A 129 -14.08 -24.78 1.65
C GLU A 129 -12.78 -24.08 2.05
N GLN A 130 -11.93 -24.79 2.81
CA GLN A 130 -10.60 -24.32 3.15
C GLN A 130 -9.64 -24.63 2.00
N LEU A 131 -9.05 -23.60 1.42
CA LEU A 131 -8.18 -23.70 0.27
C LEU A 131 -6.76 -23.25 0.65
N THR A 132 -5.76 -23.91 0.06
CA THR A 132 -4.34 -23.58 0.23
C THR A 132 -3.72 -23.29 -1.13
N PHE A 133 -3.02 -22.17 -1.24
CA PHE A 133 -2.34 -21.74 -2.46
C PHE A 133 -0.89 -21.36 -2.14
N GLY A 134 0.04 -21.72 -3.05
CA GLY A 134 1.45 -21.49 -2.84
C GLY A 134 2.02 -22.32 -1.69
N GLY A 135 3.09 -21.83 -1.07
CA GLY A 135 3.79 -22.53 0.02
C GLY A 135 4.75 -21.63 0.76
N GLN A 136 5.80 -22.19 1.31
CA GLN A 136 6.87 -21.48 2.02
C GLN A 136 8.13 -21.30 1.15
N VAL A 137 8.10 -21.76 -0.10
CA VAL A 137 9.25 -21.73 -1.00
C VAL A 137 9.26 -20.45 -1.85
N MET A 138 10.43 -19.88 -2.04
CA MET A 138 10.63 -18.64 -2.80
C MET A 138 10.27 -18.78 -4.29
N LYS A 139 10.32 -19.99 -4.85
CA LYS A 139 9.99 -20.28 -6.25
C LYS A 139 8.89 -21.33 -6.31
N ASN A 140 7.64 -20.87 -6.53
CA ASN A 140 6.57 -21.77 -6.88
C ASN A 140 6.69 -22.14 -8.36
N VAL A 141 6.89 -23.40 -8.67
CA VAL A 141 7.04 -23.91 -10.06
C VAL A 141 5.83 -24.73 -10.51
N ALA A 142 4.88 -25.00 -9.61
CA ALA A 142 3.68 -25.78 -9.91
C ALA A 142 2.41 -25.02 -9.51
N GLY A 143 1.47 -24.92 -10.44
CA GLY A 143 0.17 -24.33 -10.20
C GLY A 143 0.08 -22.82 -10.44
N TYR A 144 -1.14 -22.30 -10.37
CA TYR A 144 -1.42 -20.87 -10.53
C TYR A 144 -1.05 -20.10 -9.26
N ASP A 145 -0.54 -18.89 -9.43
CA ASP A 145 -0.17 -17.99 -8.32
C ASP A 145 -1.40 -17.24 -7.78
N ILE A 146 -2.29 -17.99 -7.16
CA ILE A 146 -3.53 -17.47 -6.56
C ILE A 146 -3.21 -16.67 -5.28
N SER A 147 -2.17 -17.04 -4.54
CA SER A 147 -1.81 -16.38 -3.28
C SER A 147 -1.60 -14.87 -3.47
N ARG A 148 -1.01 -14.46 -4.58
CA ARG A 148 -0.80 -13.04 -4.89
C ARG A 148 -2.05 -12.29 -5.32
N LEU A 149 -3.10 -12.98 -5.80
CA LEU A 149 -4.38 -12.35 -6.13
C LEU A 149 -5.14 -11.86 -4.89
N LEU A 150 -4.83 -12.43 -3.72
CA LEU A 150 -5.44 -12.00 -2.46
C LEU A 150 -4.93 -10.63 -2.00
N ALA A 151 -3.74 -10.21 -2.44
CA ALA A 151 -3.21 -8.89 -2.16
C ALA A 151 -4.01 -7.82 -2.93
N GLY A 152 -4.67 -6.93 -2.21
CA GLY A 152 -5.55 -5.91 -2.77
C GLY A 152 -6.96 -6.39 -3.12
N SER A 153 -7.31 -7.64 -2.79
CA SER A 153 -8.65 -8.21 -3.04
C SER A 153 -9.75 -7.60 -2.16
N MET A 154 -9.39 -6.85 -1.14
CA MET A 154 -10.32 -6.28 -0.15
C MET A 154 -11.26 -7.32 0.49
N GLY A 155 -10.82 -8.60 0.52
CA GLY A 155 -11.61 -9.72 1.05
C GLY A 155 -12.79 -10.16 0.16
N GLN A 156 -12.86 -9.71 -1.09
CA GLN A 156 -13.94 -10.06 -2.01
C GLN A 156 -13.81 -11.47 -2.62
N LEU A 157 -12.62 -12.07 -2.57
CA LEU A 157 -12.36 -13.41 -3.07
C LEU A 157 -12.49 -14.49 -1.99
N GLY A 158 -12.43 -14.11 -0.72
CA GLY A 158 -12.53 -15.04 0.40
C GLY A 158 -11.94 -14.52 1.69
N LEU A 159 -12.17 -15.26 2.75
CA LEU A 159 -11.64 -15.03 4.08
C LEU A 159 -10.20 -15.54 4.15
N ILE A 160 -9.21 -14.67 4.14
CA ILE A 160 -7.80 -15.03 4.36
C ILE A 160 -7.65 -15.50 5.80
N THR A 161 -7.05 -16.69 5.99
CA THR A 161 -6.82 -17.27 7.31
C THR A 161 -5.34 -17.32 7.70
N GLU A 162 -4.48 -17.71 6.78
CA GLU A 162 -3.04 -17.79 7.02
C GLU A 162 -2.26 -17.20 5.82
N LEU A 163 -1.09 -16.67 6.10
CA LEU A 163 -0.21 -16.09 5.09
C LEU A 163 1.24 -16.54 5.35
N SER A 164 1.90 -16.99 4.28
CA SER A 164 3.37 -17.18 4.27
C SER A 164 3.97 -15.97 3.54
N LEU A 165 4.79 -15.21 4.27
CA LEU A 165 5.36 -13.96 3.80
C LEU A 165 6.88 -14.08 3.71
N LYS A 166 7.43 -13.58 2.60
CA LYS A 166 8.86 -13.31 2.47
C LYS A 166 9.21 -12.11 3.36
N VAL A 167 10.34 -12.20 4.05
CA VAL A 167 10.92 -11.08 4.80
C VAL A 167 12.33 -10.79 4.29
N LEU A 168 12.86 -9.61 4.61
CA LEU A 168 14.22 -9.25 4.23
C LEU A 168 15.03 -8.84 5.46
N PRO A 169 16.36 -9.01 5.44
CA PRO A 169 17.23 -8.42 6.44
C PRO A 169 17.13 -6.89 6.44
N ILE A 170 17.22 -6.29 7.62
CA ILE A 170 17.36 -4.83 7.75
C ILE A 170 18.70 -4.43 7.11
N ALA A 171 18.66 -3.41 6.25
CA ALA A 171 19.86 -2.93 5.58
C ALA A 171 20.89 -2.41 6.58
N PRO A 172 22.20 -2.74 6.44
CA PRO A 172 23.23 -2.31 7.38
C PRO A 172 23.58 -0.82 7.28
N GLY A 173 23.32 -0.19 6.12
CA GLY A 173 23.53 1.24 5.90
C GLY A 173 22.24 1.94 5.49
N GLU A 174 22.01 3.11 6.07
CA GLU A 174 20.92 4.00 5.69
C GLU A 174 21.37 5.46 5.80
N ALA A 175 20.92 6.29 4.85
CA ALA A 175 21.04 7.73 4.92
C ALA A 175 19.83 8.38 4.25
N THR A 176 19.39 9.53 4.76
CA THR A 176 18.37 10.37 4.12
C THR A 176 18.96 11.74 3.78
N LEU A 177 18.79 12.15 2.52
CA LEU A 177 19.14 13.48 2.03
C LEU A 177 17.87 14.33 1.94
N GLN A 178 17.94 15.55 2.47
CA GLN A 178 16.96 16.61 2.25
C GLN A 178 17.54 17.59 1.23
N CYS A 179 16.89 17.70 0.07
CA CYS A 179 17.30 18.57 -1.03
C CYS A 179 16.28 19.70 -1.16
N ALA A 180 16.68 20.93 -0.89
CA ALA A 180 15.81 22.10 -0.92
C ALA A 180 16.02 22.92 -2.19
N GLY A 181 14.91 23.35 -2.83
CA GLY A 181 14.90 24.25 -3.97
C GLY A 181 14.73 23.59 -5.35
N LEU A 182 14.60 22.27 -5.45
CA LEU A 182 14.29 21.61 -6.72
C LEU A 182 12.81 21.77 -7.07
N SER A 183 12.51 22.30 -8.26
CA SER A 183 11.16 22.25 -8.80
C SER A 183 10.70 20.80 -9.00
N GLN A 184 9.39 20.59 -9.12
CA GLN A 184 8.81 19.26 -9.41
C GLN A 184 9.44 18.63 -10.67
N ALA A 185 9.56 19.40 -11.74
CA ALA A 185 10.14 18.93 -12.99
C ALA A 185 11.61 18.50 -12.83
N GLN A 186 12.41 19.31 -12.12
CA GLN A 186 13.82 18.97 -11.85
C GLN A 186 13.92 17.70 -10.98
N ALA A 187 13.13 17.60 -9.91
CA ALA A 187 13.12 16.44 -9.04
C ALA A 187 12.74 15.15 -9.79
N LEU A 188 11.68 15.17 -10.62
CA LEU A 188 11.30 14.04 -11.46
C LEU A 188 12.39 13.66 -12.46
N THR A 189 13.03 14.63 -13.12
CA THR A 189 14.15 14.38 -14.03
C THR A 189 15.30 13.67 -13.33
N CYS A 190 15.68 14.14 -12.14
CA CYS A 190 16.72 13.49 -11.32
C CYS A 190 16.32 12.05 -10.95
N LEU A 191 15.09 11.84 -10.47
CA LEU A 191 14.60 10.51 -10.08
C LEU A 191 14.59 9.53 -11.25
N HIS A 192 14.18 9.97 -12.45
CA HIS A 192 14.22 9.15 -13.66
C HIS A 192 15.66 8.78 -14.05
N GLN A 193 16.57 9.75 -13.96
CA GLN A 193 17.98 9.53 -14.26
C GLN A 193 18.63 8.55 -13.28
N TRP A 194 18.37 8.72 -11.97
CA TRP A 194 18.90 7.85 -10.92
C TRP A 194 18.30 6.45 -10.94
N GLY A 195 17.03 6.32 -11.32
CA GLY A 195 16.34 5.03 -11.42
C GLY A 195 16.95 4.07 -12.45
N GLY A 196 17.66 4.60 -13.44
CA GLY A 196 18.44 3.80 -14.43
C GLY A 196 19.87 3.48 -14.01
N GLN A 197 20.28 3.79 -12.78
CA GLN A 197 21.66 3.68 -12.31
C GLN A 197 21.78 2.79 -11.07
N PRO A 198 22.96 2.18 -10.83
CA PRO A 198 23.17 1.30 -9.68
C PRO A 198 23.38 2.13 -8.38
N LEU A 199 22.37 2.90 -8.01
CA LEU A 199 22.33 3.66 -6.75
C LEU A 199 21.49 2.90 -5.72
N PRO A 200 21.86 2.93 -4.43
CA PRO A 200 21.07 2.31 -3.37
C PRO A 200 19.85 3.18 -2.97
N LEU A 201 19.18 3.76 -3.98
CA LEU A 201 18.02 4.62 -3.79
C LEU A 201 16.82 3.76 -3.40
N ASN A 202 16.38 3.88 -2.16
CA ASN A 202 15.32 3.06 -1.59
C ASN A 202 13.95 3.72 -1.64
N ALA A 203 13.87 5.00 -1.28
CA ALA A 203 12.63 5.76 -1.28
C ALA A 203 12.86 7.22 -1.66
N SER A 204 11.83 7.88 -2.15
CA SER A 204 11.83 9.32 -2.42
C SER A 204 10.49 9.94 -2.10
N ALA A 205 10.50 11.20 -1.67
CA ALA A 205 9.32 12.02 -1.48
C ALA A 205 9.63 13.46 -1.93
N TRP A 206 8.83 13.99 -2.85
CA TRP A 206 8.89 15.41 -3.22
C TRP A 206 7.63 16.12 -2.79
N VAL A 207 7.77 17.32 -2.21
CA VAL A 207 6.65 18.11 -1.72
C VAL A 207 6.99 19.60 -1.75
N TYR A 208 5.97 20.44 -2.00
CA TYR A 208 6.02 21.84 -1.62
C TYR A 208 5.59 21.97 -0.17
N ASP A 209 6.55 22.26 0.71
CA ASP A 209 6.31 22.39 2.14
C ASP A 209 5.91 23.84 2.47
N PHE A 210 4.61 24.02 2.71
CA PHE A 210 4.04 25.31 3.10
C PHE A 210 4.22 25.61 4.59
N THR A 211 4.69 24.64 5.39
CA THR A 211 4.96 24.82 6.83
C THR A 211 6.38 25.33 7.08
N ALA A 212 7.27 25.21 6.09
CA ALA A 212 8.62 25.75 6.17
C ALA A 212 8.62 27.29 6.10
N ALA A 213 9.61 27.93 6.69
CA ALA A 213 9.81 29.37 6.67
C ALA A 213 11.18 29.73 6.05
N PRO A 214 11.25 30.20 4.79
CA PRO A 214 10.16 30.36 3.83
C PRO A 214 9.63 29.03 3.28
N ALA A 215 8.37 29.00 2.84
CA ALA A 215 7.79 27.85 2.14
C ALA A 215 8.58 27.54 0.86
N GLN A 216 8.91 26.25 0.65
CA GLN A 216 9.75 25.85 -0.48
C GLN A 216 9.56 24.38 -0.86
N ASN A 217 10.11 24.01 -2.01
CA ASN A 217 10.13 22.63 -2.46
C ASN A 217 11.23 21.83 -1.74
N TYR A 218 10.89 20.62 -1.35
CA TYR A 218 11.83 19.63 -0.83
C TYR A 218 11.74 18.32 -1.61
N LEU A 219 12.90 17.73 -1.89
CA LEU A 219 13.03 16.35 -2.30
C LEU A 219 13.77 15.58 -1.21
N PHE A 220 13.11 14.61 -0.60
CA PHE A 220 13.71 13.68 0.35
C PHE A 220 14.10 12.41 -0.39
N LEU A 221 15.32 11.92 -0.14
CA LEU A 221 15.88 10.72 -0.76
C LEU A 221 16.44 9.82 0.32
N ARG A 222 15.92 8.62 0.44
CA ARG A 222 16.43 7.59 1.35
C ARG A 222 17.25 6.58 0.56
N LEU A 223 18.49 6.39 0.99
CA LEU A 223 19.41 5.39 0.49
C LEU A 223 19.51 4.26 1.52
N ARG A 224 19.40 3.01 1.09
CA ARG A 224 19.55 1.81 1.93
C ARG A 224 20.34 0.74 1.22
N GLY A 225 21.28 0.10 1.93
CA GLY A 225 22.08 -0.99 1.37
C GLY A 225 23.37 -1.22 2.14
N ALA A 226 24.41 -1.69 1.45
CA ALA A 226 25.76 -1.79 2.01
C ALA A 226 26.27 -0.39 2.38
N VAL A 227 26.95 -0.25 3.52
CA VAL A 227 27.42 1.03 4.06
C VAL A 227 28.20 1.83 3.02
N ALA A 228 29.22 1.22 2.39
CA ALA A 228 30.04 1.89 1.37
C ALA A 228 29.23 2.34 0.14
N ALA A 229 28.19 1.59 -0.25
CA ALA A 229 27.32 1.97 -1.37
C ALA A 229 26.44 3.18 -0.99
N VAL A 230 25.95 3.22 0.25
CA VAL A 230 25.19 4.35 0.76
C VAL A 230 26.05 5.61 0.82
N GLU A 231 27.25 5.53 1.37
CA GLU A 231 28.20 6.64 1.44
C GLU A 231 28.56 7.20 0.05
N ALA A 232 28.89 6.33 -0.90
CA ALA A 232 29.17 6.73 -2.27
C ALA A 232 27.93 7.36 -2.94
N GLY A 233 26.74 6.81 -2.71
CA GLY A 233 25.48 7.35 -3.20
C GLY A 233 25.17 8.75 -2.64
N VAL A 234 25.38 8.96 -1.36
CA VAL A 234 25.22 10.27 -0.70
C VAL A 234 26.14 11.31 -1.35
N GLN A 235 27.41 11.01 -1.51
CA GLN A 235 28.39 11.94 -2.12
C GLN A 235 27.99 12.29 -3.56
N ARG A 236 27.65 11.28 -4.36
CA ARG A 236 27.27 11.45 -5.76
C ARG A 236 26.00 12.27 -5.93
N ILE A 237 24.92 11.90 -5.25
CA ILE A 237 23.64 12.59 -5.35
C ILE A 237 23.77 14.03 -4.84
N SER A 238 24.49 14.24 -3.73
CA SER A 238 24.73 15.59 -3.20
C SER A 238 25.41 16.50 -4.22
N LYS A 239 26.45 15.99 -4.90
CA LYS A 239 27.16 16.74 -5.95
C LYS A 239 26.25 17.07 -7.14
N GLU A 240 25.45 16.10 -7.61
CA GLU A 240 24.54 16.29 -8.75
C GLU A 240 23.44 17.30 -8.42
N VAL A 241 22.84 17.23 -7.22
CA VAL A 241 21.80 18.16 -6.76
C VAL A 241 22.34 19.57 -6.55
N GLN A 242 23.53 19.71 -5.97
CA GLN A 242 24.21 21.00 -5.80
C GLN A 242 24.53 21.66 -7.15
N ALA A 243 24.89 20.88 -8.16
CA ALA A 243 25.11 21.40 -9.52
C ALA A 243 23.85 22.00 -10.16
N LEU A 244 22.65 21.63 -9.68
CA LEU A 244 21.37 22.22 -10.07
C LEU A 244 21.00 23.48 -9.24
N GLY A 245 21.88 23.93 -8.35
CA GLY A 245 21.66 25.09 -7.48
C GLY A 245 20.83 24.80 -6.22
N ALA A 246 20.52 23.55 -5.93
CA ALA A 246 19.75 23.18 -4.75
C ALA A 246 20.66 22.92 -3.53
N ARG A 247 20.16 23.18 -2.34
CA ARG A 247 20.84 22.89 -1.07
C ARG A 247 20.57 21.46 -0.65
N VAL A 248 21.61 20.73 -0.24
CA VAL A 248 21.51 19.35 0.26
C VAL A 248 22.01 19.28 1.69
N VAL A 249 21.25 18.58 2.52
CA VAL A 249 21.62 18.27 3.91
C VAL A 249 21.36 16.78 4.14
N GLN A 250 22.32 16.08 4.71
CA GLN A 250 22.09 14.73 5.24
C GLN A 250 21.40 14.87 6.60
N MET A 251 20.25 14.23 6.73
CA MET A 251 19.46 14.26 7.96
C MET A 251 20.07 13.34 9.01
N ASP A 252 19.78 13.63 10.28
CA ASP A 252 20.00 12.67 11.36
C ASP A 252 19.14 11.42 11.10
N ASN A 253 19.73 10.23 11.20
CA ASN A 253 19.07 8.98 10.84
C ASN A 253 17.84 8.68 11.74
N LYS A 254 17.89 9.06 13.01
CA LYS A 254 16.76 8.84 13.93
C LYS A 254 15.58 9.75 13.59
N GLN A 255 15.85 11.02 13.30
CA GLN A 255 14.82 11.96 12.85
C GLN A 255 14.27 11.53 11.50
N ALA A 256 15.11 11.17 10.54
CA ALA A 256 14.68 10.71 9.23
C ALA A 256 13.80 9.46 9.31
N ALA A 257 14.14 8.48 10.14
CA ALA A 257 13.32 7.29 10.35
C ALA A 257 11.93 7.64 10.89
N GLN A 258 11.84 8.60 11.83
CA GLN A 258 10.58 9.10 12.35
C GLN A 258 9.76 9.78 11.25
N ASP A 259 10.38 10.64 10.44
CA ASP A 259 9.70 11.38 9.37
C ASP A 259 9.17 10.44 8.29
N TRP A 260 9.95 9.42 7.89
CA TRP A 260 9.48 8.38 6.96
C TRP A 260 8.31 7.58 7.53
N HIS A 261 8.33 7.26 8.82
CA HIS A 261 7.22 6.58 9.49
C HIS A 261 5.96 7.46 9.51
N VAL A 262 6.08 8.71 9.94
CA VAL A 262 4.97 9.69 9.97
C VAL A 262 4.39 9.92 8.57
N GLY A 263 5.25 9.97 7.54
CA GLY A 263 4.84 10.04 6.14
C GLY A 263 4.05 8.81 5.69
N ASN A 264 4.56 7.62 6.01
CA ASN A 264 3.89 6.35 5.68
C ASN A 264 2.51 6.22 6.34
N GLU A 265 2.35 6.75 7.55
CA GLU A 265 1.08 6.76 8.29
C GLU A 265 0.15 7.94 7.89
N HIS A 266 0.51 8.74 6.90
CA HIS A 266 -0.24 9.94 6.46
C HIS A 266 -0.50 10.94 7.59
N GLN A 267 0.48 11.16 8.44
CA GLN A 267 0.43 12.09 9.57
C GLN A 267 1.19 13.39 9.31
N LEU A 268 1.87 13.53 8.16
CA LEU A 268 2.48 14.79 7.74
C LEU A 268 1.42 15.86 7.47
N PRO A 269 1.75 17.16 7.60
CA PRO A 269 0.82 18.26 7.35
C PRO A 269 0.10 18.15 6.00
N PHE A 270 0.80 17.74 4.93
CA PHE A 270 0.20 17.52 3.62
C PHE A 270 -1.03 16.58 3.67
N PHE A 271 -1.01 15.53 4.49
CA PHE A 271 -2.08 14.53 4.58
C PHE A 271 -3.14 14.84 5.65
N THR A 272 -2.83 15.75 6.58
CA THR A 272 -3.71 16.09 7.71
C THR A 272 -4.39 17.43 7.57
N GLN A 273 -3.87 18.32 6.71
CA GLN A 273 -4.37 19.67 6.49
C GLN A 273 -4.85 19.81 5.04
N ALA A 274 -6.11 19.44 4.79
CA ALA A 274 -6.72 19.66 3.49
C ALA A 274 -6.80 21.17 3.21
N PRO A 275 -6.52 21.64 1.97
CA PRO A 275 -6.64 23.06 1.61
C PRO A 275 -8.07 23.61 1.77
N SER A 276 -9.08 22.76 1.56
CA SER A 276 -10.50 23.05 1.79
C SER A 276 -11.19 21.87 2.46
N GLU A 277 -12.23 22.15 3.24
CA GLU A 277 -13.07 21.10 3.85
C GLU A 277 -13.85 20.27 2.81
N GLU A 278 -13.99 20.76 1.58
CA GLU A 278 -14.61 20.08 0.45
C GLU A 278 -13.63 19.17 -0.31
N ASP A 279 -12.32 19.29 -0.05
CA ASP A 279 -11.32 18.53 -0.77
C ASP A 279 -11.21 17.09 -0.25
N CYS A 280 -11.15 16.18 -1.19
CA CYS A 280 -10.82 14.77 -1.02
C CYS A 280 -9.34 14.54 -1.25
N LEU A 281 -8.76 13.58 -0.55
CA LEU A 281 -7.41 13.12 -0.86
C LEU A 281 -7.45 12.09 -1.99
N TRP A 282 -6.77 12.40 -3.08
CA TRP A 282 -6.66 11.53 -4.24
C TRP A 282 -5.28 10.88 -4.33
N ARG A 283 -5.26 9.59 -4.67
CA ARG A 283 -4.07 8.80 -4.91
C ARG A 283 -3.94 8.52 -6.40
N PHE A 284 -2.99 9.15 -7.03
CA PHE A 284 -2.67 8.99 -8.44
C PHE A 284 -1.52 7.98 -8.59
N SER A 285 -1.69 6.95 -9.40
CA SER A 285 -0.66 5.98 -9.75
C SER A 285 -0.35 6.07 -11.24
N ALA A 286 0.91 6.24 -11.60
CA ALA A 286 1.38 6.36 -12.98
C ALA A 286 2.72 5.63 -13.18
N PRO A 287 3.17 5.44 -14.42
CA PRO A 287 4.55 5.06 -14.68
C PRO A 287 5.52 6.02 -14.00
N GLN A 288 6.62 5.52 -13.44
CA GLN A 288 7.63 6.35 -12.78
C GLN A 288 8.20 7.43 -13.70
N THR A 289 8.25 7.16 -15.00
CA THR A 289 8.74 8.07 -16.03
C THR A 289 7.75 9.16 -16.44
N THR A 290 6.56 9.20 -15.84
CA THR A 290 5.56 10.24 -16.11
C THR A 290 6.10 11.61 -15.71
N PRO A 291 6.13 12.60 -16.62
CA PRO A 291 6.62 13.94 -16.33
C PRO A 291 5.69 14.68 -15.36
N GLU A 292 6.04 15.94 -15.06
CA GLU A 292 5.19 16.81 -14.29
C GLU A 292 3.80 16.91 -14.91
N LEU A 293 2.78 16.64 -14.10
CA LEU A 293 1.39 16.85 -14.46
C LEU A 293 1.00 18.28 -14.08
N LYS A 294 0.65 19.08 -15.07
CA LYS A 294 0.22 20.49 -14.88
C LYS A 294 -1.19 20.53 -14.29
N LEU A 295 -1.32 20.09 -13.04
CA LEU A 295 -2.56 20.17 -12.26
C LEU A 295 -2.52 21.41 -11.35
N PRO A 296 -3.66 22.11 -11.15
CA PRO A 296 -3.71 23.28 -10.28
C PRO A 296 -3.69 22.96 -8.79
N TYR A 297 -3.27 21.76 -8.42
CA TYR A 297 -3.26 21.23 -7.07
C TYR A 297 -1.83 20.96 -6.61
N ALA A 298 -1.52 21.30 -5.35
CA ALA A 298 -0.27 20.90 -4.72
C ALA A 298 -0.18 19.37 -4.67
N GLN A 299 1.02 18.84 -4.94
CA GLN A 299 1.25 17.40 -5.00
C GLN A 299 2.30 16.97 -3.97
N TYR A 300 2.11 15.77 -3.42
CA TYR A 300 3.12 15.01 -2.70
C TYR A 300 3.46 13.79 -3.56
N ILE A 301 4.72 13.65 -3.96
CA ILE A 301 5.15 12.66 -4.96
C ILE A 301 6.08 11.65 -4.34
N GLU A 302 5.73 10.37 -4.43
CA GLU A 302 6.48 9.24 -3.91
C GLU A 302 6.82 8.23 -5.02
N TRP A 303 7.48 7.13 -4.62
CA TRP A 303 7.83 6.00 -5.48
C TRP A 303 8.56 6.41 -6.74
N HIS A 304 9.51 7.33 -6.59
CA HIS A 304 10.32 7.88 -7.69
C HIS A 304 9.47 8.49 -8.83
N GLY A 305 8.32 9.08 -8.48
CA GLY A 305 7.38 9.69 -9.42
C GLY A 305 6.15 8.85 -9.75
N GLY A 306 6.13 7.58 -9.33
CA GLY A 306 5.05 6.63 -9.66
C GLY A 306 3.77 6.78 -8.82
N GLN A 307 3.86 7.37 -7.64
CA GLN A 307 2.70 7.70 -6.80
C GLN A 307 2.65 9.20 -6.52
N ARG A 308 1.49 9.79 -6.72
CA ARG A 308 1.27 11.22 -6.47
C ARG A 308 -0.02 11.42 -5.70
N TRP A 309 0.05 12.21 -4.66
CA TRP A 309 -1.08 12.59 -3.83
C TRP A 309 -1.46 14.03 -4.13
N LEU A 310 -2.74 14.32 -4.14
CA LEU A 310 -3.27 15.67 -4.28
C LEU A 310 -4.62 15.80 -3.58
N TRP A 311 -4.95 17.03 -3.20
CA TRP A 311 -6.25 17.38 -2.69
C TRP A 311 -7.05 18.05 -3.77
N ALA A 312 -8.30 17.61 -3.97
CA ALA A 312 -9.25 18.22 -4.92
C ALA A 312 -10.67 17.77 -4.57
N PRO A 313 -11.71 18.57 -4.88
CA PRO A 313 -13.09 18.19 -4.62
C PRO A 313 -13.50 16.98 -5.49
N SER A 314 -14.45 16.19 -4.99
CA SER A 314 -14.96 15.00 -5.69
C SER A 314 -15.56 15.31 -7.06
N SER A 315 -16.06 16.52 -7.28
CA SER A 315 -16.55 17.01 -8.57
C SER A 315 -15.49 16.99 -9.69
N GLN A 316 -14.20 16.96 -9.36
CA GLN A 316 -13.10 16.85 -10.32
C GLN A 316 -12.77 15.41 -10.75
N ALA A 317 -13.49 14.40 -10.24
CA ALA A 317 -13.22 13.00 -10.50
C ALA A 317 -13.06 12.65 -12.00
N ALA A 318 -13.93 13.18 -12.86
CA ALA A 318 -13.87 12.93 -14.30
C ALA A 318 -12.59 13.47 -14.93
N ASN A 319 -12.25 14.72 -14.63
CA ASN A 319 -11.05 15.39 -15.13
C ASN A 319 -9.77 14.69 -14.63
N LEU A 320 -9.71 14.37 -13.33
CA LEU A 320 -8.56 13.68 -12.74
C LEU A 320 -8.35 12.28 -13.33
N ARG A 321 -9.44 11.53 -13.62
CA ARG A 321 -9.38 10.23 -14.28
C ARG A 321 -8.91 10.33 -15.72
N GLU A 322 -9.34 11.37 -16.45
CA GLU A 322 -8.86 11.61 -17.80
C GLU A 322 -7.36 11.92 -17.84
N VAL A 323 -6.87 12.76 -16.93
CA VAL A 323 -5.44 13.06 -16.78
C VAL A 323 -4.66 11.79 -16.44
N ALA A 324 -5.18 10.97 -15.51
CA ALA A 324 -4.55 9.71 -15.13
C ALA A 324 -4.46 8.73 -16.30
N SER A 325 -5.55 8.58 -17.06
CA SER A 325 -5.59 7.72 -18.24
C SER A 325 -4.60 8.17 -19.33
N LYS A 326 -4.53 9.47 -19.62
CA LYS A 326 -3.55 10.03 -20.58
C LYS A 326 -2.10 9.80 -20.14
N ALA A 327 -1.86 9.77 -18.84
CA ALA A 327 -0.55 9.45 -18.27
C ALA A 327 -0.27 7.93 -18.21
N GLY A 328 -1.15 7.08 -18.70
CA GLY A 328 -1.02 5.62 -18.62
C GLY A 328 -1.23 5.05 -17.21
N GLY A 329 -1.93 5.77 -16.36
CA GLY A 329 -2.15 5.44 -14.96
C GLY A 329 -3.63 5.39 -14.56
N HIS A 330 -3.86 5.46 -13.26
CA HIS A 330 -5.20 5.52 -12.67
C HIS A 330 -5.19 6.38 -11.40
N ILE A 331 -6.37 6.81 -10.96
CA ILE A 331 -6.52 7.59 -9.75
C ILE A 331 -7.62 7.01 -8.85
N THR A 332 -7.42 7.08 -7.56
CA THR A 332 -8.34 6.58 -6.53
C THR A 332 -8.70 7.70 -5.58
N LEU A 333 -9.96 7.85 -5.23
CA LEU A 333 -10.41 8.68 -4.12
C LEU A 333 -9.99 7.97 -2.83
N PHE A 334 -8.95 8.44 -2.16
CA PHE A 334 -8.33 7.75 -1.03
C PHE A 334 -8.99 8.09 0.31
N LYS A 335 -9.28 9.38 0.53
CA LYS A 335 -10.07 9.85 1.67
C LYS A 335 -11.12 10.84 1.17
N THR A 336 -12.32 10.73 1.70
CA THR A 336 -13.42 11.66 1.43
C THR A 336 -13.18 13.00 2.11
N SER A 337 -13.90 14.02 1.67
CA SER A 337 -13.94 15.33 2.31
C SER A 337 -14.56 15.25 3.71
N THR A 338 -14.29 16.26 4.53
CA THR A 338 -14.91 16.37 5.87
C THR A 338 -16.37 16.82 5.81
N VAL A 339 -16.75 17.54 4.75
CA VAL A 339 -18.12 18.08 4.57
C VAL A 339 -19.06 17.02 4.02
N HIS A 340 -18.67 16.29 2.97
CA HIS A 340 -19.58 15.38 2.26
C HIS A 340 -19.43 13.92 2.68
N GLY A 341 -18.29 13.53 3.25
CA GLY A 341 -18.06 12.17 3.73
C GLY A 341 -18.33 11.13 2.65
N ASP A 342 -19.18 10.13 2.94
CA ASP A 342 -19.48 9.04 1.99
C ASP A 342 -20.24 9.49 0.73
N GLU A 343 -20.82 10.70 0.69
CA GLU A 343 -21.43 11.23 -0.54
C GLU A 343 -20.40 11.42 -1.66
N ASP A 344 -19.16 11.77 -1.32
CA ASP A 344 -18.07 11.88 -2.29
C ASP A 344 -17.83 10.57 -3.05
N LYS A 345 -18.13 9.44 -2.43
CA LYS A 345 -17.97 8.13 -3.06
C LYS A 345 -18.94 7.84 -4.20
N ARG A 346 -19.96 8.69 -4.39
CA ARG A 346 -20.90 8.57 -5.55
C ARG A 346 -20.20 8.70 -6.89
N VAL A 347 -19.07 9.41 -6.95
CA VAL A 347 -18.25 9.47 -8.17
C VAL A 347 -17.45 8.19 -8.44
N GLY A 348 -17.52 7.21 -7.54
CA GLY A 348 -16.70 6.00 -7.52
C GLY A 348 -15.35 6.22 -6.87
N VAL A 349 -14.98 5.35 -5.93
CA VAL A 349 -13.68 5.40 -5.25
C VAL A 349 -12.55 5.00 -6.19
N PHE A 350 -12.72 3.92 -6.92
CA PHE A 350 -11.71 3.37 -7.82
C PHE A 350 -11.97 3.77 -9.27
N THR A 351 -10.92 3.86 -10.08
CA THR A 351 -11.05 4.01 -11.52
C THR A 351 -11.75 2.77 -12.10
N LEU A 352 -12.73 2.99 -12.99
CA LEU A 352 -13.45 1.91 -13.65
C LEU A 352 -12.49 1.02 -14.45
N LEU A 353 -12.70 -0.27 -14.35
CA LEU A 353 -11.97 -1.26 -15.13
C LEU A 353 -12.44 -1.21 -16.59
N ASN A 354 -11.55 -1.54 -17.52
CA ASN A 354 -11.98 -1.84 -18.88
C ASN A 354 -12.75 -3.17 -18.91
N SER A 355 -13.54 -3.40 -19.96
CA SER A 355 -14.44 -4.55 -20.08
C SER A 355 -13.74 -5.92 -19.96
N VAL A 356 -12.46 -6.00 -20.35
CA VAL A 356 -11.67 -7.25 -20.22
C VAL A 356 -11.33 -7.52 -18.76
N HIS A 357 -10.78 -6.52 -18.06
CA HIS A 357 -10.43 -6.65 -16.65
C HIS A 357 -11.68 -6.87 -15.77
N GLU A 358 -12.77 -6.16 -16.06
CA GLU A 358 -14.05 -6.36 -15.36
C GLU A 358 -14.55 -7.79 -15.51
N ARG A 359 -14.52 -8.34 -16.73
CA ARG A 359 -14.92 -9.74 -16.99
C ARG A 359 -14.05 -10.72 -16.20
N ILE A 360 -12.73 -10.53 -16.19
CA ILE A 360 -11.80 -11.38 -15.44
C ILE A 360 -12.11 -11.30 -13.94
N GLN A 361 -12.28 -10.10 -13.40
CA GLN A 361 -12.61 -9.91 -11.98
C GLN A 361 -13.92 -10.57 -11.60
N ASN A 362 -14.96 -10.42 -12.43
CA ASN A 362 -16.28 -11.04 -12.20
C ASN A 362 -16.18 -12.57 -12.25
N GLN A 363 -15.44 -13.13 -13.20
CA GLN A 363 -15.23 -14.58 -13.28
C GLN A 363 -14.47 -15.11 -12.05
N LEU A 364 -13.41 -14.43 -11.61
CA LEU A 364 -12.69 -14.81 -10.39
C LEU A 364 -13.61 -14.76 -9.17
N LYS A 365 -14.37 -13.67 -9.02
CA LYS A 365 -15.33 -13.55 -7.91
C LYS A 365 -16.36 -14.67 -7.95
N GLN A 366 -16.91 -15.01 -9.11
CA GLN A 366 -17.88 -16.10 -9.26
C GLN A 366 -17.30 -17.48 -8.89
N GLN A 367 -16.02 -17.72 -9.14
CA GLN A 367 -15.36 -18.98 -8.74
C GLN A 367 -15.16 -19.08 -7.23
N PHE A 368 -14.75 -17.99 -6.58
CA PHE A 368 -14.45 -18.00 -5.16
C PHE A 368 -15.65 -17.69 -4.27
N ASP A 369 -16.56 -16.85 -4.71
CA ASP A 369 -17.76 -16.40 -4.01
C ASP A 369 -18.98 -16.41 -4.95
N PRO A 370 -19.49 -17.60 -5.35
CA PRO A 370 -20.56 -17.70 -6.32
C PRO A 370 -21.87 -17.03 -5.88
N SER A 371 -22.09 -16.88 -4.57
CA SER A 371 -23.28 -16.22 -4.03
C SER A 371 -23.11 -14.70 -3.85
N GLY A 372 -21.91 -14.16 -4.07
CA GLY A 372 -21.62 -12.73 -4.01
C GLY A 372 -21.73 -12.11 -2.61
N ILE A 373 -21.59 -12.94 -1.56
CA ILE A 373 -21.80 -12.48 -0.17
C ILE A 373 -20.60 -11.81 0.45
N PHE A 374 -19.39 -11.95 -0.12
CA PHE A 374 -18.15 -11.45 0.50
C PHE A 374 -17.88 -9.98 0.16
N ASN A 375 -17.86 -9.13 1.19
CA ASN A 375 -17.55 -7.70 1.07
C ASN A 375 -18.18 -7.07 -0.20
N PRO A 376 -19.52 -7.16 -0.39
CA PRO A 376 -20.16 -6.69 -1.60
C PRO A 376 -19.89 -5.20 -1.82
N HIS A 377 -19.75 -4.80 -3.07
CA HIS A 377 -19.50 -3.41 -3.48
C HIS A 377 -18.29 -2.74 -2.82
N ARG A 378 -17.32 -3.52 -2.33
CA ARG A 378 -16.12 -2.96 -1.66
C ARG A 378 -15.22 -2.16 -2.62
N THR A 379 -15.15 -2.58 -3.90
CA THR A 379 -14.28 -1.97 -4.92
C THR A 379 -15.03 -1.36 -6.10
N ALA A 380 -16.34 -1.55 -6.21
CA ALA A 380 -17.13 -1.05 -7.32
C ALA A 380 -18.44 -0.44 -6.83
N LEU A 381 -18.99 0.50 -7.61
CA LEU A 381 -20.35 0.99 -7.45
C LEU A 381 -21.36 -0.17 -7.62
N LYS A 382 -22.55 0.00 -7.02
CA LYS A 382 -23.69 -0.93 -7.22
C LYS A 382 -24.15 -0.90 -8.65
#